data_b8df2895446e8180d6e785a015709cd4
#
_entry.id   b8df2895446e8180d6e785a015709cd4
#
_cell.length_a   1.000
_cell.length_b   1.000
_cell.length_c   1.000
_cell.angle_alpha   90.00
_cell.angle_beta   90.00
_cell.angle_gamma   90.00
#
_symmetry.space_group_name_H-M   'P 1'
#
loop_
_entity.id
_entity.type
_entity.pdbx_description
1 polymer ?
#
loop_
_entity_poly.entity_id
_entity_poly.type
_entity_poly.pdbx_seq_one_letter_code
_entity_poly.pdbx_strand_id
1 'polypeptide(L)'
;MTSFHRFGCSALLALGLAGTAQAETPRAAWHAQIAHGYSQLATATAQFESTATDYCQTPSPASLLQLKEQWLAAFSAWQAVRFVGFGPIEENTRAWKFQFWPDPKNLTASKVDYWLNSDKAISAEAIAKDSVAVQGFPAAEYLLYDERITATDKALPAERSCALLSAISSNLDSNADSLSADWAALEERYLSVADYDNGTLQSAMQSLELMADWRLAGPIGARGNGKPNPYVADAWRSGQSLNTLHASLKGLSDYFVPGLNLLLAENDSAALAEQFNQQLNKTLAHFDQLPADIAPLMATEEGQKSLKALLDDLNATKAMLTGPVSAALSVVRGFNSSDGD
;
A
#
# COMPACT_ATOMS: atom_id res chain seq x y z
N MET A 1 -85.35 -10.30 24.46
CA MET A 1 -84.26 -9.40 24.95
C MET A 1 -82.97 -9.87 24.31
N THR A 2 -82.61 -9.30 23.12
CA THR A 2 -81.49 -9.68 22.31
C THR A 2 -80.49 -8.53 22.29
N SER A 3 -79.31 -8.77 22.86
CA SER A 3 -78.19 -7.83 22.92
C SER A 3 -77.26 -7.99 21.69
N PHE A 4 -77.11 -6.94 20.87
CA PHE A 4 -76.20 -6.90 19.74
C PHE A 4 -74.86 -6.36 20.22
N HIS A 5 -73.78 -7.20 20.06
CA HIS A 5 -72.43 -6.75 20.25
C HIS A 5 -71.86 -6.31 18.88
N ARG A 6 -71.46 -5.06 18.76
CA ARG A 6 -70.73 -4.51 17.65
C ARG A 6 -69.22 -4.76 17.83
N PHE A 7 -68.65 -5.54 16.95
CA PHE A 7 -67.18 -5.65 16.79
C PHE A 7 -66.70 -4.49 15.96
N GLY A 8 -65.87 -3.62 16.56
CA GLY A 8 -65.10 -2.59 15.82
C GLY A 8 -63.80 -3.18 15.31
N CYS A 9 -63.65 -3.24 13.96
CA CYS A 9 -62.36 -3.53 13.32
C CYS A 9 -61.50 -2.26 13.29
N SER A 10 -60.44 -2.23 14.10
CA SER A 10 -59.37 -1.23 13.99
C SER A 10 -58.39 -1.70 12.96
N ALA A 11 -58.37 -1.08 11.78
CA ALA A 11 -57.34 -1.26 10.78
C ALA A 11 -56.06 -0.49 11.20
N LEU A 12 -55.03 -1.20 11.59
CA LEU A 12 -53.67 -0.65 11.75
C LEU A 12 -53.05 -0.44 10.38
N LEU A 13 -52.93 0.82 9.93
CA LEU A 13 -52.07 1.18 8.82
C LEU A 13 -50.60 1.06 9.27
N ALA A 14 -49.91 0.02 8.85
CA ALA A 14 -48.45 -0.04 8.92
C ALA A 14 -47.88 0.84 7.80
N LEU A 15 -47.44 2.06 8.15
CA LEU A 15 -46.54 2.84 7.28
C LEU A 15 -45.18 2.14 7.22
N GLY A 16 -44.97 1.41 6.15
CA GLY A 16 -43.66 0.94 5.79
C GLY A 16 -42.78 2.13 5.41
N LEU A 17 -41.81 2.48 6.25
CA LEU A 17 -40.69 3.33 5.90
C LEU A 17 -39.83 2.52 4.88
N ALA A 18 -40.14 2.68 3.60
CA ALA A 18 -39.19 2.30 2.53
C ALA A 18 -38.03 3.31 2.59
N GLY A 19 -37.00 2.98 3.34
CA GLY A 19 -35.72 3.66 3.23
C GLY A 19 -35.24 3.50 1.80
N THR A 20 -35.23 4.57 1.02
CA THR A 20 -34.55 4.60 -0.27
C THR A 20 -33.07 4.38 0.03
N ALA A 21 -32.55 3.17 -0.25
CA ALA A 21 -31.12 2.96 -0.30
C ALA A 21 -30.58 3.94 -1.35
N GLN A 22 -29.90 4.99 -0.90
CA GLN A 22 -29.25 5.94 -1.79
C GLN A 22 -28.15 5.17 -2.52
N ALA A 23 -28.13 5.24 -3.85
CA ALA A 23 -27.09 4.59 -4.62
C ALA A 23 -25.73 5.10 -4.16
N GLU A 24 -24.81 4.18 -3.95
CA GLU A 24 -23.44 4.52 -3.54
C GLU A 24 -22.76 5.35 -4.63
N THR A 25 -22.23 6.51 -4.27
CA THR A 25 -21.48 7.35 -5.23
C THR A 25 -20.04 6.85 -5.38
N PRO A 26 -19.36 7.13 -6.53
CA PRO A 26 -17.96 6.77 -6.72
C PRO A 26 -17.05 7.23 -5.58
N ARG A 27 -17.23 8.49 -5.11
CA ARG A 27 -16.44 9.04 -3.98
C ARG A 27 -16.75 8.34 -2.67
N ALA A 28 -18.00 8.01 -2.39
CA ALA A 28 -18.35 7.26 -1.19
C ALA A 28 -17.71 5.86 -1.20
N ALA A 29 -17.74 5.18 -2.34
CA ALA A 29 -17.06 3.89 -2.52
C ALA A 29 -15.55 4.02 -2.31
N TRP A 30 -14.88 4.99 -2.94
CA TRP A 30 -13.45 5.21 -2.75
C TRP A 30 -13.09 5.55 -1.30
N HIS A 31 -13.83 6.48 -0.68
CA HIS A 31 -13.57 6.84 0.71
C HIS A 31 -13.67 5.63 1.63
N ALA A 32 -14.74 4.85 1.51
CA ALA A 32 -14.97 3.67 2.34
C ALA A 32 -13.90 2.58 2.10
N GLN A 33 -13.53 2.31 0.84
CA GLN A 33 -12.53 1.30 0.52
C GLN A 33 -11.12 1.70 0.98
N ILE A 34 -10.73 2.97 0.81
CA ILE A 34 -9.44 3.49 1.30
C ILE A 34 -9.43 3.48 2.84
N ALA A 35 -10.52 3.88 3.51
CA ALA A 35 -10.65 3.79 4.97
C ALA A 35 -10.47 2.35 5.47
N HIS A 36 -11.06 1.38 4.76
CA HIS A 36 -10.86 -0.04 5.06
C HIS A 36 -9.39 -0.44 4.91
N GLY A 37 -8.72 -0.02 3.83
CA GLY A 37 -7.30 -0.29 3.60
C GLY A 37 -6.40 0.32 4.69
N TYR A 38 -6.66 1.54 5.12
CA TYR A 38 -5.91 2.16 6.23
C TYR A 38 -6.16 1.50 7.58
N SER A 39 -7.39 1.03 7.84
CA SER A 39 -7.69 0.23 9.02
C SER A 39 -6.95 -1.13 9.02
N GLN A 40 -6.82 -1.77 7.85
CA GLN A 40 -6.01 -2.98 7.71
C GLN A 40 -4.53 -2.71 7.93
N LEU A 41 -4.00 -1.58 7.43
CA LEU A 41 -2.63 -1.15 7.68
C LEU A 41 -2.39 -0.95 9.18
N ALA A 42 -3.25 -0.21 9.88
CA ALA A 42 -3.17 0.01 11.33
C ALA A 42 -3.19 -1.31 12.10
N THR A 43 -4.10 -2.23 11.76
CA THR A 43 -4.13 -3.56 12.39
C THR A 43 -2.84 -4.35 12.15
N ALA A 44 -2.29 -4.31 10.94
CA ALA A 44 -1.10 -5.06 10.59
C ALA A 44 0.18 -4.46 11.24
N THR A 45 0.27 -3.13 11.37
CA THR A 45 1.39 -2.47 12.06
C THR A 45 1.36 -2.72 13.56
N ALA A 46 0.18 -2.69 14.21
CA ALA A 46 0.01 -3.06 15.62
C ALA A 46 0.45 -4.51 15.88
N GLN A 47 0.09 -5.43 14.98
CA GLN A 47 0.50 -6.83 15.08
C GLN A 47 2.02 -7.00 14.90
N PHE A 48 2.63 -6.25 14.00
CA PHE A 48 4.08 -6.23 13.81
C PHE A 48 4.80 -5.68 15.05
N GLU A 49 4.32 -4.57 15.65
CA GLU A 49 4.87 -4.00 16.88
C GLU A 49 4.80 -4.99 18.06
N SER A 50 3.62 -5.60 18.28
CA SER A 50 3.43 -6.61 19.31
C SER A 50 4.40 -7.78 19.13
N THR A 51 4.49 -8.31 17.90
CA THR A 51 5.36 -9.46 17.60
C THR A 51 6.85 -9.11 17.74
N ALA A 52 7.26 -7.89 17.41
CA ALA A 52 8.62 -7.41 17.62
C ALA A 52 8.97 -7.33 19.12
N THR A 53 8.03 -6.86 19.93
CA THR A 53 8.16 -6.81 21.38
C THR A 53 8.27 -8.21 21.98
N ASP A 54 7.39 -9.12 21.62
CA ASP A 54 7.36 -10.50 22.09
C ASP A 54 8.64 -11.26 21.72
N TYR A 55 9.10 -11.09 20.48
CA TYR A 55 10.36 -11.69 20.04
C TYR A 55 11.55 -11.19 20.84
N CYS A 56 11.66 -9.90 21.10
CA CYS A 56 12.76 -9.33 21.84
C CYS A 56 12.76 -9.73 23.33
N GLN A 57 11.60 -10.07 23.90
CA GLN A 57 11.47 -10.59 25.25
C GLN A 57 11.75 -12.11 25.33
N THR A 58 11.31 -12.86 24.34
CA THR A 58 11.40 -14.33 24.32
C THR A 58 11.87 -14.82 22.93
N PRO A 59 13.16 -14.60 22.61
CA PRO A 59 13.68 -14.92 21.30
C PRO A 59 13.75 -16.43 21.04
N SER A 60 13.31 -16.85 19.87
CA SER A 60 13.42 -18.22 19.38
C SER A 60 13.42 -18.24 17.84
N PRO A 61 13.87 -19.32 17.18
CA PRO A 61 13.75 -19.42 15.73
C PRO A 61 12.31 -19.30 15.22
N ALA A 62 11.34 -19.83 15.97
CA ALA A 62 9.92 -19.76 15.61
C ALA A 62 9.38 -18.33 15.73
N SER A 63 9.69 -17.61 16.82
CA SER A 63 9.24 -16.23 16.97
C SER A 63 9.95 -15.27 16.02
N LEU A 64 11.18 -15.57 15.56
CA LEU A 64 11.84 -14.80 14.50
C LEU A 64 11.13 -14.99 13.15
N LEU A 65 10.72 -16.22 12.84
CA LEU A 65 9.96 -16.48 11.62
C LEU A 65 8.62 -15.72 11.65
N GLN A 66 7.90 -15.81 12.76
CA GLN A 66 6.64 -15.07 12.96
C GLN A 66 6.84 -13.55 12.82
N LEU A 67 7.92 -13.00 13.40
CA LEU A 67 8.26 -11.59 13.29
C LEU A 67 8.46 -11.16 11.82
N LYS A 68 9.17 -11.97 11.03
CA LYS A 68 9.38 -11.74 9.60
C LYS A 68 8.08 -11.81 8.80
N GLU A 69 7.18 -12.73 9.14
CA GLU A 69 5.85 -12.85 8.54
C GLU A 69 4.99 -11.62 8.85
N GLN A 70 4.99 -11.12 10.09
CA GLN A 70 4.23 -9.92 10.47
C GLN A 70 4.82 -8.65 9.84
N TRP A 71 6.15 -8.54 9.72
CA TRP A 71 6.76 -7.46 8.96
C TRP A 71 6.27 -7.45 7.50
N LEU A 72 6.27 -8.61 6.84
CA LEU A 72 5.81 -8.73 5.45
C LEU A 72 4.32 -8.41 5.32
N ALA A 73 3.48 -8.87 6.25
CA ALA A 73 2.05 -8.59 6.26
C ALA A 73 1.79 -7.09 6.40
N ALA A 74 2.44 -6.41 7.33
CA ALA A 74 2.32 -4.97 7.53
C ALA A 74 2.86 -4.18 6.31
N PHE A 75 3.99 -4.60 5.75
CA PHE A 75 4.53 -3.96 4.56
C PHE A 75 3.63 -4.16 3.32
N SER A 76 3.01 -5.33 3.17
CA SER A 76 2.03 -5.59 2.11
C SER A 76 0.77 -4.75 2.27
N ALA A 77 0.27 -4.56 3.50
CA ALA A 77 -0.85 -3.67 3.79
C ALA A 77 -0.54 -2.21 3.43
N TRP A 78 0.68 -1.72 3.72
CA TRP A 78 1.14 -0.41 3.25
C TRP A 78 1.17 -0.33 1.71
N GLN A 79 1.71 -1.35 1.05
CA GLN A 79 1.75 -1.37 -0.42
C GLN A 79 0.37 -1.31 -1.06
N ALA A 80 -0.62 -1.95 -0.45
CA ALA A 80 -1.98 -1.97 -0.96
C ALA A 80 -2.65 -0.58 -0.94
N VAL A 81 -2.31 0.28 0.03
CA VAL A 81 -2.86 1.65 0.15
C VAL A 81 -1.92 2.73 -0.40
N ARG A 82 -0.72 2.37 -0.81
CA ARG A 82 0.32 3.30 -1.27
C ARG A 82 -0.08 4.11 -2.51
N PHE A 83 -1.09 3.66 -3.25
CA PHE A 83 -1.60 4.41 -4.39
C PHE A 83 -2.26 5.73 -4.00
N VAL A 84 -2.70 5.89 -2.76
CA VAL A 84 -3.30 7.14 -2.27
C VAL A 84 -2.17 8.15 -2.05
N GLY A 85 -2.05 9.10 -2.97
CA GLY A 85 -0.99 10.13 -2.97
C GLY A 85 -1.53 11.53 -2.68
N PHE A 86 -2.64 11.66 -1.95
CA PHE A 86 -3.29 12.93 -1.60
C PHE A 86 -3.87 12.89 -0.19
N GLY A 87 -4.19 14.07 0.34
CA GLY A 87 -4.80 14.23 1.66
C GLY A 87 -3.82 13.92 2.80
N PRO A 88 -4.26 13.25 3.88
CA PRO A 88 -3.45 13.07 5.10
C PRO A 88 -2.11 12.39 4.91
N ILE A 89 -1.93 11.59 3.86
CA ILE A 89 -0.66 10.90 3.57
C ILE A 89 0.46 11.86 3.17
N GLU A 90 0.13 13.02 2.61
CA GLU A 90 1.12 14.03 2.20
C GLU A 90 1.66 14.83 3.40
N GLU A 91 0.92 14.85 4.50
CA GLU A 91 1.27 15.65 5.65
C GLU A 91 2.55 15.15 6.35
N ASN A 92 3.42 16.07 6.73
CA ASN A 92 4.62 15.78 7.51
C ASN A 92 5.51 14.65 6.94
N THR A 93 5.56 14.52 5.61
CA THR A 93 6.33 13.48 4.92
C THR A 93 5.91 12.04 5.30
N ARG A 94 4.63 11.85 5.65
CA ARG A 94 4.11 10.60 6.22
C ARG A 94 4.37 9.37 5.33
N ALA A 95 4.21 9.48 4.02
CA ALA A 95 4.53 8.41 3.08
C ALA A 95 5.99 7.93 3.19
N TRP A 96 6.93 8.87 3.36
CA TRP A 96 8.36 8.58 3.54
C TRP A 96 8.67 7.91 4.88
N LYS A 97 7.87 8.15 5.91
CA LYS A 97 8.00 7.48 7.21
C LYS A 97 7.59 6.01 7.15
N PHE A 98 6.69 5.62 6.24
CA PHE A 98 6.41 4.21 5.95
C PHE A 98 7.49 3.59 5.09
N GLN A 99 7.89 4.27 4.01
CA GLN A 99 8.83 3.70 3.06
C GLN A 99 9.73 4.77 2.43
N PHE A 100 10.96 4.85 2.89
CA PHE A 100 12.02 5.62 2.23
C PHE A 100 12.58 4.82 1.06
N TRP A 101 12.02 5.06 -0.13
CA TRP A 101 12.42 4.41 -1.37
C TRP A 101 12.06 5.32 -2.58
N PRO A 102 12.92 5.45 -3.61
CA PRO A 102 14.22 4.79 -3.79
C PRO A 102 15.32 5.33 -2.86
N ASP A 103 16.27 4.47 -2.51
CA ASP A 103 17.42 4.82 -1.66
C ASP A 103 18.76 4.58 -2.39
N PRO A 104 19.10 5.37 -3.43
CA PRO A 104 20.29 5.14 -4.25
C PRO A 104 21.60 5.39 -3.49
N LYS A 105 21.55 6.05 -2.35
CA LYS A 105 22.72 6.36 -1.49
C LYS A 105 22.84 5.40 -0.30
N ASN A 106 21.96 4.41 -0.18
CA ASN A 106 21.90 3.48 0.95
C ASN A 106 21.84 4.17 2.32
N LEU A 107 21.05 5.24 2.39
CA LEU A 107 20.90 6.05 3.62
C LEU A 107 20.22 5.25 4.73
N THR A 108 19.32 4.33 4.39
CA THR A 108 18.67 3.42 5.35
C THR A 108 19.73 2.65 6.15
N ALA A 109 20.64 1.96 5.46
CA ALA A 109 21.72 1.23 6.14
C ALA A 109 22.59 2.16 6.99
N SER A 110 23.02 3.30 6.41
CA SER A 110 23.88 4.26 7.13
C SER A 110 23.23 4.80 8.40
N LYS A 111 21.92 5.03 8.39
CA LYS A 111 21.17 5.54 9.53
C LYS A 111 20.92 4.48 10.59
N VAL A 112 20.58 3.25 10.18
CA VAL A 112 20.45 2.12 11.10
C VAL A 112 21.79 1.84 11.77
N ASP A 113 22.88 1.74 11.00
CA ASP A 113 24.23 1.53 11.52
C ASP A 113 24.67 2.63 12.50
N TYR A 114 24.34 3.89 12.20
CA TYR A 114 24.59 5.00 13.13
C TYR A 114 23.92 4.79 14.48
N TRP A 115 22.63 4.40 14.50
CA TRP A 115 21.91 4.15 15.75
C TRP A 115 22.43 2.93 16.51
N LEU A 116 22.81 1.87 15.82
CA LEU A 116 23.38 0.68 16.42
C LEU A 116 24.77 0.91 17.02
N ASN A 117 25.55 1.85 16.50
CA ASN A 117 26.92 2.14 16.94
C ASN A 117 27.02 3.37 17.86
N SER A 118 25.95 4.13 18.06
CA SER A 118 25.97 5.32 18.93
C SER A 118 25.58 4.96 20.38
N ASP A 119 26.01 5.78 21.34
CA ASP A 119 25.59 5.67 22.74
C ASP A 119 24.26 6.36 23.04
N LYS A 120 23.57 6.88 22.00
CA LYS A 120 22.28 7.55 22.18
C LYS A 120 21.20 6.60 22.67
N ALA A 121 20.34 7.09 23.55
CA ALA A 121 19.14 6.38 23.95
C ALA A 121 18.21 6.18 22.75
N ILE A 122 17.79 4.94 22.52
CA ILE A 122 16.84 4.59 21.47
C ILE A 122 15.44 4.63 22.06
N SER A 123 14.55 5.41 21.45
CA SER A 123 13.12 5.45 21.78
C SER A 123 12.32 5.77 20.52
N ALA A 124 11.04 5.44 20.50
CA ALA A 124 10.14 5.78 19.41
C ALA A 124 10.16 7.28 19.10
N GLU A 125 10.16 8.13 20.12
CA GLU A 125 10.22 9.59 19.97
C GLU A 125 11.55 10.06 19.34
N ALA A 126 12.68 9.47 19.73
CA ALA A 126 13.99 9.82 19.17
C ALA A 126 14.08 9.43 17.69
N ILE A 127 13.56 8.25 17.32
CA ILE A 127 13.53 7.78 15.93
C ILE A 127 12.54 8.61 15.09
N ALA A 128 11.37 8.95 15.62
CA ALA A 128 10.38 9.80 14.94
C ALA A 128 10.92 11.19 14.57
N LYS A 129 11.90 11.70 15.31
CA LYS A 129 12.56 13.00 15.09
C LYS A 129 13.81 12.93 14.20
N ASP A 130 14.30 11.72 13.89
CA ASP A 130 15.46 11.55 12.99
C ASP A 130 14.99 11.42 11.52
N SER A 131 15.93 11.12 10.65
CA SER A 131 15.70 10.90 9.23
C SER A 131 14.65 9.84 8.95
N VAL A 132 13.77 10.07 7.98
CA VAL A 132 12.81 9.07 7.48
C VAL A 132 13.50 7.77 7.03
N ALA A 133 14.80 7.80 6.70
CA ALA A 133 15.56 6.62 6.32
C ALA A 133 15.75 5.60 7.45
N VAL A 134 15.50 5.96 8.72
CA VAL A 134 15.56 5.03 9.85
C VAL A 134 14.18 4.68 10.42
N GLN A 135 13.10 5.22 9.85
CA GLN A 135 11.78 5.11 10.47
C GLN A 135 10.90 3.98 9.92
N GLY A 136 11.01 3.61 8.67
CA GLY A 136 10.00 2.83 7.95
C GLY A 136 10.32 1.34 7.79
N PHE A 137 9.51 0.68 6.97
CA PHE A 137 9.67 -0.73 6.62
C PHE A 137 11.06 -1.09 6.10
N PRO A 138 11.75 -0.24 5.28
CA PRO A 138 13.11 -0.57 4.82
C PRO A 138 14.15 -0.61 5.95
N ALA A 139 13.98 0.19 7.01
CA ALA A 139 14.87 0.15 8.17
C ALA A 139 14.66 -1.13 9.00
N ALA A 140 13.40 -1.55 9.20
CA ALA A 140 13.09 -2.84 9.82
C ALA A 140 13.58 -4.02 8.95
N GLU A 141 13.43 -3.95 7.62
CA GLU A 141 13.98 -4.94 6.68
C GLU A 141 15.49 -5.11 6.84
N TYR A 142 16.22 -4.00 6.95
CA TYR A 142 17.66 -4.02 7.15
C TYR A 142 18.06 -4.78 8.43
N LEU A 143 17.36 -4.56 9.54
CA LEU A 143 17.59 -5.28 10.80
C LEU A 143 17.27 -6.76 10.72
N LEU A 144 16.22 -7.13 9.97
CA LEU A 144 15.69 -8.49 9.91
C LEU A 144 16.41 -9.39 8.89
N TYR A 145 17.00 -8.82 7.84
CA TYR A 145 17.43 -9.61 6.69
C TYR A 145 18.83 -9.29 6.16
N ASP A 146 19.38 -8.08 6.40
CA ASP A 146 20.66 -7.72 5.79
C ASP A 146 21.82 -8.44 6.49
N GLU A 147 22.68 -9.11 5.71
CA GLU A 147 23.81 -9.89 6.23
C GLU A 147 24.80 -9.05 7.05
N ARG A 148 24.92 -7.75 6.76
CA ARG A 148 25.74 -6.81 7.55
C ARG A 148 25.29 -6.66 9.00
N ILE A 149 24.07 -7.06 9.30
CA ILE A 149 23.52 -7.13 10.66
C ILE A 149 23.41 -8.58 11.11
N THR A 150 22.72 -9.43 10.33
CA THR A 150 22.35 -10.79 10.75
C THR A 150 23.55 -11.75 10.91
N ALA A 151 24.71 -11.44 10.31
CA ALA A 151 25.94 -12.20 10.46
C ALA A 151 26.91 -11.63 11.53
N THR A 152 26.46 -10.69 12.36
CA THR A 152 27.29 -10.01 13.37
C THR A 152 26.71 -10.14 14.77
N ASP A 153 27.43 -9.61 15.77
CA ASP A 153 26.99 -9.49 17.17
C ASP A 153 25.80 -8.52 17.35
N LYS A 154 25.46 -7.75 16.31
CA LYS A 154 24.28 -6.89 16.25
C LYS A 154 23.03 -7.60 15.75
N ALA A 155 23.15 -8.87 15.33
CA ALA A 155 21.98 -9.64 14.93
C ALA A 155 20.91 -9.64 16.03
N LEU A 156 19.65 -9.58 15.65
CA LEU A 156 18.55 -9.80 16.58
C LEU A 156 18.72 -11.18 17.25
N PRO A 157 18.58 -11.28 18.56
CA PRO A 157 17.97 -10.35 19.51
C PRO A 157 18.96 -9.46 20.30
N ALA A 158 20.08 -9.00 19.71
CA ALA A 158 20.96 -8.07 20.40
C ALA A 158 20.19 -6.86 20.98
N GLU A 159 20.50 -6.42 22.18
CA GLU A 159 19.74 -5.42 22.94
C GLU A 159 19.47 -4.14 22.14
N ARG A 160 20.50 -3.58 21.50
CA ARG A 160 20.33 -2.35 20.72
C ARG A 160 19.51 -2.55 19.44
N SER A 161 19.64 -3.70 18.80
CA SER A 161 18.85 -4.03 17.62
C SER A 161 17.39 -4.24 17.97
N CYS A 162 17.11 -4.87 19.10
CA CYS A 162 15.77 -4.98 19.66
C CYS A 162 15.18 -3.61 20.02
N ALA A 163 15.95 -2.76 20.72
CA ALA A 163 15.49 -1.40 21.04
C ALA A 163 15.17 -0.60 19.78
N LEU A 164 16.00 -0.71 18.72
CA LEU A 164 15.77 0.00 17.47
C LEU A 164 14.58 -0.56 16.70
N LEU A 165 14.44 -1.89 16.63
CA LEU A 165 13.29 -2.53 15.98
C LEU A 165 11.98 -2.16 16.67
N SER A 166 11.94 -2.19 18.00
CA SER A 166 10.78 -1.76 18.80
C SER A 166 10.42 -0.29 18.53
N ALA A 167 11.42 0.60 18.46
CA ALA A 167 11.18 2.01 18.17
C ALA A 167 10.65 2.24 16.74
N ILE A 168 11.16 1.49 15.74
CA ILE A 168 10.70 1.56 14.35
C ILE A 168 9.27 1.02 14.23
N SER A 169 8.96 -0.14 14.81
CA SER A 169 7.63 -0.75 14.76
C SER A 169 6.58 0.11 15.46
N SER A 170 6.90 0.72 16.61
CA SER A 170 6.02 1.66 17.31
C SER A 170 5.76 2.94 16.49
N ASN A 171 6.76 3.45 15.77
CA ASN A 171 6.54 4.57 14.86
C ASN A 171 5.66 4.22 13.66
N LEU A 172 5.83 3.03 13.10
CA LEU A 172 4.98 2.55 12.00
C LEU A 172 3.53 2.45 12.47
N ASP A 173 3.30 1.88 13.64
CA ASP A 173 1.98 1.74 14.24
C ASP A 173 1.33 3.10 14.51
N SER A 174 2.00 4.00 15.22
CA SER A 174 1.50 5.35 15.49
C SER A 174 1.18 6.14 14.20
N ASN A 175 2.00 5.99 13.14
CA ASN A 175 1.74 6.63 11.85
C ASN A 175 0.53 6.04 11.14
N ALA A 176 0.32 4.72 11.22
CA ALA A 176 -0.82 4.04 10.61
C ALA A 176 -2.14 4.38 11.32
N ASP A 177 -2.15 4.38 12.64
CA ASP A 177 -3.30 4.81 13.44
C ASP A 177 -3.71 6.26 13.15
N SER A 178 -2.72 7.16 13.16
CA SER A 178 -2.96 8.57 12.85
C SER A 178 -3.47 8.74 11.42
N LEU A 179 -2.92 8.02 10.44
CA LEU A 179 -3.37 8.08 9.05
C LEU A 179 -4.81 7.61 8.89
N SER A 180 -5.18 6.52 9.57
CA SER A 180 -6.55 5.98 9.56
C SER A 180 -7.55 6.97 10.16
N ALA A 181 -7.20 7.59 11.30
CA ALA A 181 -8.04 8.59 11.97
C ALA A 181 -8.19 9.87 11.14
N ASP A 182 -7.10 10.39 10.56
CA ASP A 182 -7.10 11.59 9.73
C ASP A 182 -7.88 11.38 8.43
N TRP A 183 -7.82 10.17 7.85
CA TRP A 183 -8.64 9.82 6.68
C TRP A 183 -10.14 9.80 7.02
N ALA A 184 -10.52 9.22 8.15
CA ALA A 184 -11.90 9.24 8.61
C ALA A 184 -12.38 10.69 8.83
N ALA A 185 -11.54 11.56 9.39
CA ALA A 185 -11.87 12.98 9.59
C ALA A 185 -12.00 13.77 8.26
N LEU A 186 -11.42 13.28 7.16
CA LEU A 186 -11.50 13.90 5.85
C LEU A 186 -12.84 13.63 5.13
N GLU A 187 -13.67 12.68 5.59
CA GLU A 187 -14.85 12.15 4.90
C GLU A 187 -15.75 13.23 4.31
N GLU A 188 -16.26 14.14 5.14
CA GLU A 188 -17.20 15.20 4.72
C GLU A 188 -16.61 16.02 3.56
N ARG A 189 -15.35 16.43 3.69
CA ARG A 189 -14.66 17.20 2.67
C ARG A 189 -14.45 16.39 1.40
N TYR A 190 -14.00 15.14 1.53
CA TYR A 190 -13.78 14.25 0.40
C TYR A 190 -15.06 14.02 -0.41
N LEU A 191 -16.18 13.80 0.27
CA LEU A 191 -17.48 13.57 -0.36
C LEU A 191 -18.06 14.82 -1.02
N SER A 192 -17.81 16.01 -0.46
CA SER A 192 -18.40 17.27 -0.94
C SER A 192 -17.60 17.94 -2.07
N VAL A 193 -16.29 17.70 -2.20
CA VAL A 193 -15.42 18.37 -3.16
C VAL A 193 -15.19 17.49 -4.39
N ALA A 194 -15.67 17.94 -5.56
CA ALA A 194 -15.61 17.17 -6.82
C ALA A 194 -14.17 16.90 -7.30
N ASP A 195 -13.21 17.75 -6.97
CA ASP A 195 -11.81 17.60 -7.40
C ASP A 195 -11.15 16.30 -6.88
N TYR A 196 -11.72 15.68 -5.84
CA TYR A 196 -11.22 14.40 -5.34
C TYR A 196 -11.45 13.24 -6.33
N ASP A 197 -12.39 13.33 -7.28
CA ASP A 197 -12.53 12.35 -8.35
C ASP A 197 -11.25 12.33 -9.22
N ASN A 198 -10.81 13.52 -9.66
CA ASN A 198 -9.57 13.66 -10.41
C ASN A 198 -8.34 13.29 -9.58
N GLY A 199 -8.27 13.72 -8.32
CA GLY A 199 -7.17 13.40 -7.41
C GLY A 199 -6.99 11.90 -7.22
N THR A 200 -8.08 11.16 -7.03
CA THR A 200 -8.07 9.71 -6.86
C THR A 200 -7.63 8.99 -8.14
N LEU A 201 -8.15 9.43 -9.31
CA LEU A 201 -7.75 8.89 -10.60
C LEU A 201 -6.28 9.15 -10.91
N GLN A 202 -5.79 10.37 -10.70
CA GLN A 202 -4.37 10.72 -10.90
C GLN A 202 -3.44 9.93 -10.00
N SER A 203 -3.79 9.73 -8.73
CA SER A 203 -3.03 8.92 -7.79
C SER A 203 -2.92 7.45 -8.25
N ALA A 204 -4.00 6.88 -8.74
CA ALA A 204 -3.99 5.52 -9.29
C ALA A 204 -3.10 5.41 -10.55
N MET A 205 -3.16 6.41 -11.45
CA MET A 205 -2.28 6.47 -12.63
C MET A 205 -0.81 6.57 -12.25
N GLN A 206 -0.46 7.45 -11.32
CA GLN A 206 0.91 7.61 -10.81
C GLN A 206 1.42 6.34 -10.13
N SER A 207 0.55 5.65 -9.40
CA SER A 207 0.89 4.37 -8.79
C SER A 207 1.22 3.30 -9.83
N LEU A 208 0.43 3.18 -10.90
CA LEU A 208 0.73 2.25 -12.01
C LEU A 208 2.02 2.63 -12.75
N GLU A 209 2.29 3.92 -12.93
CA GLU A 209 3.57 4.40 -13.48
C GLU A 209 4.74 4.04 -12.56
N LEU A 210 4.63 4.28 -11.26
CA LEU A 210 5.64 3.91 -10.27
C LEU A 210 5.91 2.40 -10.29
N MET A 211 4.86 1.57 -10.35
CA MET A 211 4.99 0.12 -10.42
C MET A 211 5.71 -0.33 -11.70
N ALA A 212 5.25 0.13 -12.86
CA ALA A 212 5.80 -0.31 -14.14
C ALA A 212 7.21 0.24 -14.36
N ASP A 213 7.41 1.56 -14.24
CA ASP A 213 8.60 2.24 -14.72
C ASP A 213 9.75 2.22 -13.71
N TRP A 214 9.45 2.28 -12.40
CA TRP A 214 10.48 2.38 -11.38
C TRP A 214 10.69 1.08 -10.61
N ARG A 215 9.61 0.40 -10.21
CA ARG A 215 9.71 -0.77 -9.35
C ARG A 215 9.97 -2.07 -10.12
N LEU A 216 9.59 -2.13 -11.41
CA LEU A 216 9.86 -3.29 -12.27
C LEU A 216 10.87 -2.97 -13.38
N ALA A 217 10.61 -1.98 -14.25
CA ALA A 217 11.50 -1.66 -15.37
C ALA A 217 12.88 -1.20 -14.92
N GLY A 218 12.99 -0.47 -13.79
CA GLY A 218 14.26 -0.05 -13.21
C GLY A 218 15.17 -1.23 -12.88
N PRO A 219 14.78 -2.13 -11.96
CA PRO A 219 15.58 -3.31 -11.59
C PRO A 219 15.97 -4.22 -12.74
N ILE A 220 15.07 -4.49 -13.68
CA ILE A 220 15.36 -5.38 -14.82
C ILE A 220 16.17 -4.71 -15.93
N GLY A 221 16.53 -3.42 -15.79
CA GLY A 221 17.32 -2.69 -16.78
C GLY A 221 16.53 -2.27 -18.02
N ALA A 222 15.20 -2.36 -18.02
CA ALA A 222 14.37 -1.87 -19.12
C ALA A 222 14.25 -0.34 -19.12
N ARG A 223 14.69 0.32 -18.05
CA ARG A 223 14.78 1.79 -17.89
C ARG A 223 16.16 2.20 -17.38
N GLY A 224 16.56 3.44 -17.65
CA GLY A 224 17.83 3.99 -17.20
C GLY A 224 18.99 3.61 -18.12
N ASN A 225 20.07 3.06 -17.55
CA ASN A 225 21.29 2.73 -18.31
C ASN A 225 21.26 1.35 -19.00
N GLY A 226 20.13 0.65 -18.96
CA GLY A 226 19.95 -0.67 -19.57
C GLY A 226 20.64 -1.82 -18.83
N LYS A 227 21.16 -1.58 -17.61
CA LYS A 227 21.84 -2.61 -16.81
C LYS A 227 20.91 -3.14 -15.71
N PRO A 228 20.62 -4.45 -15.69
CA PRO A 228 19.85 -5.05 -14.61
C PRO A 228 20.55 -4.88 -13.25
N ASN A 229 19.78 -4.52 -12.22
CA ASN A 229 20.28 -4.40 -10.84
C ASN A 229 19.17 -4.73 -9.84
N PRO A 230 19.14 -5.92 -9.22
CA PRO A 230 18.10 -6.29 -8.25
C PRO A 230 18.13 -5.44 -6.97
N TYR A 231 19.27 -4.84 -6.63
CA TYR A 231 19.44 -4.05 -5.40
C TYR A 231 18.74 -2.69 -5.42
N VAL A 232 18.21 -2.26 -6.57
CA VAL A 232 17.36 -1.05 -6.65
C VAL A 232 15.87 -1.35 -6.52
N ALA A 233 15.47 -2.63 -6.51
CA ALA A 233 14.10 -3.03 -6.21
C ALA A 233 13.76 -2.72 -4.74
N ASP A 234 12.51 -2.42 -4.44
CA ASP A 234 12.07 -2.40 -3.04
C ASP A 234 12.00 -3.83 -2.48
N ALA A 235 12.11 -3.98 -1.16
CA ALA A 235 12.12 -5.28 -0.47
C ALA A 235 13.15 -6.30 -1.03
N TRP A 236 14.28 -5.83 -1.56
CA TRP A 236 15.28 -6.70 -2.15
C TRP A 236 16.05 -7.55 -1.11
N ARG A 237 16.23 -7.02 0.11
CA ARG A 237 16.93 -7.72 1.19
C ARG A 237 16.16 -8.93 1.70
N SER A 238 14.87 -8.80 1.75
CA SER A 238 13.95 -9.85 2.18
C SER A 238 13.58 -10.83 1.05
N GLY A 239 13.95 -10.51 -0.20
CA GLY A 239 13.52 -11.28 -1.37
C GLY A 239 12.02 -11.15 -1.64
N GLN A 240 11.39 -10.02 -1.31
CA GLN A 240 9.94 -9.82 -1.42
C GLN A 240 9.53 -8.81 -2.49
N SER A 241 10.43 -8.49 -3.42
CA SER A 241 10.23 -7.41 -4.40
C SER A 241 8.97 -7.58 -5.25
N LEU A 242 8.69 -8.79 -5.75
CA LEU A 242 7.49 -9.05 -6.56
C LEU A 242 6.23 -9.17 -5.69
N ASN A 243 6.33 -9.69 -4.46
CA ASN A 243 5.19 -9.71 -3.53
C ASN A 243 4.72 -8.30 -3.15
N THR A 244 5.66 -7.37 -2.90
CA THR A 244 5.30 -5.98 -2.59
C THR A 244 4.70 -5.26 -3.78
N LEU A 245 5.17 -5.56 -4.98
CA LEU A 245 4.61 -5.02 -6.22
C LEU A 245 3.20 -5.59 -6.50
N HIS A 246 3.02 -6.91 -6.31
CA HIS A 246 1.72 -7.58 -6.37
C HIS A 246 0.72 -6.99 -5.37
N ALA A 247 1.13 -6.79 -4.11
CA ALA A 247 0.30 -6.17 -3.09
C ALA A 247 -0.18 -4.75 -3.49
N SER A 248 0.68 -3.96 -4.16
CA SER A 248 0.28 -2.64 -4.69
C SER A 248 -0.79 -2.76 -5.77
N LEU A 249 -0.64 -3.69 -6.71
CA LEU A 249 -1.62 -3.89 -7.77
C LEU A 249 -2.94 -4.43 -7.22
N LYS A 250 -2.86 -5.35 -6.24
CA LYS A 250 -4.04 -5.86 -5.55
C LYS A 250 -4.76 -4.77 -4.77
N GLY A 251 -4.05 -3.85 -4.13
CA GLY A 251 -4.64 -2.70 -3.46
C GLY A 251 -5.41 -1.78 -4.42
N LEU A 252 -4.90 -1.56 -5.63
CA LEU A 252 -5.67 -0.88 -6.67
C LEU A 252 -6.96 -1.64 -7.03
N SER A 253 -6.88 -2.96 -7.15
CA SER A 253 -8.05 -3.80 -7.41
C SER A 253 -9.09 -3.69 -6.30
N ASP A 254 -8.65 -3.75 -5.04
CA ASP A 254 -9.54 -3.82 -3.89
C ASP A 254 -10.12 -2.46 -3.50
N TYR A 255 -9.32 -1.38 -3.58
CA TYR A 255 -9.68 -0.08 -2.98
C TYR A 255 -9.96 1.02 -4.00
N PHE A 256 -9.42 0.90 -5.23
CA PHE A 256 -9.66 1.90 -6.27
C PHE A 256 -10.73 1.47 -7.27
N VAL A 257 -10.70 0.23 -7.74
CA VAL A 257 -11.58 -0.29 -8.80
C VAL A 257 -13.07 -0.19 -8.47
N PRO A 258 -13.56 -0.44 -7.25
CA PRO A 258 -14.99 -0.32 -6.95
C PRO A 258 -15.57 1.05 -7.29
N GLY A 259 -14.93 2.13 -6.85
CA GLY A 259 -15.37 3.48 -7.18
C GLY A 259 -15.16 3.85 -8.66
N LEU A 260 -14.08 3.34 -9.30
CA LEU A 260 -13.86 3.52 -10.74
C LEU A 260 -15.00 2.91 -11.56
N ASN A 261 -15.45 1.71 -11.20
CA ASN A 261 -16.55 1.04 -11.90
C ASN A 261 -17.85 1.85 -11.82
N LEU A 262 -18.16 2.42 -10.66
CA LEU A 262 -19.31 3.29 -10.47
C LEU A 262 -19.18 4.56 -11.33
N LEU A 263 -18.02 5.21 -11.31
CA LEU A 263 -17.79 6.43 -12.08
C LEU A 263 -17.88 6.20 -13.59
N LEU A 264 -17.35 5.09 -14.09
CA LEU A 264 -17.48 4.72 -15.51
C LEU A 264 -18.91 4.37 -15.87
N ALA A 265 -19.68 3.73 -14.99
CA ALA A 265 -21.09 3.45 -15.21
C ALA A 265 -21.93 4.74 -15.28
N GLU A 266 -21.67 5.72 -14.40
CA GLU A 266 -22.31 7.04 -14.43
C GLU A 266 -22.01 7.83 -15.72
N ASN A 267 -20.90 7.51 -16.41
CA ASN A 267 -20.48 8.12 -17.68
C ASN A 267 -20.74 7.21 -18.91
N ASP A 268 -21.73 6.33 -18.85
CA ASP A 268 -22.12 5.42 -19.93
C ASP A 268 -20.97 4.54 -20.47
N SER A 269 -19.97 4.26 -19.64
CA SER A 269 -18.72 3.57 -20.00
C SER A 269 -18.52 2.23 -19.27
N ALA A 270 -19.60 1.55 -18.86
CA ALA A 270 -19.52 0.29 -18.10
C ALA A 270 -18.74 -0.82 -18.84
N ALA A 271 -18.81 -0.87 -20.17
CA ALA A 271 -18.02 -1.82 -20.96
C ALA A 271 -16.52 -1.58 -20.84
N LEU A 272 -16.09 -0.33 -20.67
CA LEU A 272 -14.68 0.03 -20.44
C LEU A 272 -14.21 -0.38 -19.05
N ALA A 273 -15.09 -0.26 -18.03
CA ALA A 273 -14.83 -0.78 -16.70
C ALA A 273 -14.53 -2.29 -16.74
N GLU A 274 -15.36 -3.05 -17.46
CA GLU A 274 -15.15 -4.49 -17.61
C GLU A 274 -13.81 -4.83 -18.30
N GLN A 275 -13.45 -4.11 -19.37
CA GLN A 275 -12.17 -4.28 -20.06
C GLN A 275 -10.98 -3.98 -19.16
N PHE A 276 -11.04 -2.90 -18.36
CA PHE A 276 -10.00 -2.56 -17.40
C PHE A 276 -9.85 -3.65 -16.34
N ASN A 277 -10.96 -4.12 -15.78
CA ASN A 277 -10.97 -5.19 -14.78
C ASN A 277 -10.38 -6.50 -15.34
N GLN A 278 -10.69 -6.86 -16.59
CA GLN A 278 -10.13 -8.03 -17.26
C GLN A 278 -8.61 -7.92 -17.40
N GLN A 279 -8.09 -6.77 -17.85
CA GLN A 279 -6.65 -6.55 -17.97
C GLN A 279 -5.95 -6.53 -16.61
N LEU A 280 -6.53 -5.89 -15.60
CA LEU A 280 -6.00 -5.88 -14.25
C LEU A 280 -5.92 -7.29 -13.65
N ASN A 281 -6.99 -8.07 -13.78
CA ASN A 281 -7.05 -9.46 -13.32
C ASN A 281 -6.04 -10.35 -14.04
N LYS A 282 -5.83 -10.14 -15.35
CA LYS A 282 -4.77 -10.83 -16.10
C LYS A 282 -3.39 -10.54 -15.52
N THR A 283 -3.13 -9.27 -15.19
CA THR A 283 -1.83 -8.86 -14.61
C THR A 283 -1.63 -9.43 -13.20
N LEU A 284 -2.68 -9.43 -12.36
CA LEU A 284 -2.65 -10.08 -11.05
C LEU A 284 -2.36 -11.58 -11.15
N ALA A 285 -3.07 -12.30 -12.04
CA ALA A 285 -2.85 -13.72 -12.28
C ALA A 285 -1.44 -14.04 -12.81
N HIS A 286 -0.77 -13.09 -13.47
CA HIS A 286 0.61 -13.25 -13.87
C HIS A 286 1.56 -13.20 -12.67
N PHE A 287 1.33 -12.28 -11.72
CA PHE A 287 2.10 -12.26 -10.45
C PHE A 287 1.99 -13.56 -9.67
N ASP A 288 0.81 -14.18 -9.62
CA ASP A 288 0.58 -15.45 -8.91
C ASP A 288 1.45 -16.61 -9.43
N GLN A 289 1.98 -16.50 -10.64
CA GLN A 289 2.84 -17.52 -11.26
C GLN A 289 4.33 -17.28 -11.01
N LEU A 290 4.71 -16.15 -10.39
CA LEU A 290 6.08 -15.76 -10.18
C LEU A 290 6.51 -15.91 -8.71
N PRO A 291 7.79 -16.20 -8.44
CA PRO A 291 8.31 -16.20 -7.07
C PRO A 291 8.32 -14.78 -6.50
N ALA A 292 8.42 -14.67 -5.17
CA ALA A 292 8.45 -13.40 -4.45
C ALA A 292 9.68 -12.54 -4.80
N ASP A 293 10.82 -13.19 -5.04
CA ASP A 293 12.12 -12.55 -5.30
C ASP A 293 12.38 -12.37 -6.80
N ILE A 294 12.69 -11.14 -7.19
CA ILE A 294 13.02 -10.78 -8.57
C ILE A 294 14.43 -11.26 -8.97
N ALA A 295 15.39 -11.37 -8.04
CA ALA A 295 16.79 -11.62 -8.34
C ALA A 295 17.05 -12.97 -9.03
N PRO A 296 16.45 -14.10 -8.61
CA PRO A 296 16.60 -15.38 -9.32
C PRO A 296 16.07 -15.33 -10.76
N LEU A 297 14.97 -14.62 -11.01
CA LEU A 297 14.42 -14.46 -12.35
C LEU A 297 15.35 -13.65 -13.26
N MET A 298 15.99 -12.62 -12.71
CA MET A 298 16.93 -11.80 -13.47
C MET A 298 18.19 -12.57 -13.87
N ALA A 299 18.52 -13.67 -13.19
CA ALA A 299 19.70 -14.48 -13.44
C ALA A 299 19.56 -15.47 -14.62
N THR A 300 18.35 -15.69 -15.15
CA THR A 300 18.06 -16.66 -16.20
C THR A 300 17.35 -16.03 -17.39
N GLU A 301 17.57 -16.56 -18.61
CA GLU A 301 16.88 -16.07 -19.82
C GLU A 301 15.34 -16.24 -19.71
N GLU A 302 14.90 -17.36 -19.16
CA GLU A 302 13.48 -17.64 -18.98
C GLU A 302 12.85 -16.67 -17.98
N GLY A 303 13.51 -16.43 -16.85
CA GLY A 303 13.05 -15.46 -15.87
C GLY A 303 13.03 -14.04 -16.40
N GLN A 304 14.03 -13.63 -17.18
CA GLN A 304 14.05 -12.31 -17.84
C GLN A 304 12.87 -12.17 -18.83
N LYS A 305 12.53 -13.22 -19.57
CA LYS A 305 11.34 -13.23 -20.46
C LYS A 305 10.04 -13.08 -19.64
N SER A 306 9.92 -13.78 -18.52
CA SER A 306 8.76 -13.69 -17.63
C SER A 306 8.62 -12.29 -17.03
N LEU A 307 9.72 -11.68 -16.56
CA LEU A 307 9.71 -10.31 -16.03
C LEU A 307 9.35 -9.28 -17.11
N LYS A 308 9.81 -9.48 -18.34
CA LYS A 308 9.42 -8.63 -19.47
C LYS A 308 7.94 -8.76 -19.80
N ALA A 309 7.41 -9.97 -19.83
CA ALA A 309 5.98 -10.21 -20.05
C ALA A 309 5.12 -9.60 -18.93
N LEU A 310 5.56 -9.68 -17.68
CA LEU A 310 4.92 -8.98 -16.56
C LEU A 310 4.93 -7.46 -16.75
N LEU A 311 6.06 -6.89 -17.19
CA LEU A 311 6.16 -5.46 -17.51
C LEU A 311 5.21 -5.05 -18.63
N ASP A 312 5.07 -5.87 -19.67
CA ASP A 312 4.14 -5.64 -20.76
C ASP A 312 2.68 -5.64 -20.26
N ASP A 313 2.30 -6.55 -19.36
CA ASP A 313 0.98 -6.59 -18.74
C ASP A 313 0.72 -5.38 -17.83
N LEU A 314 1.69 -4.95 -17.01
CA LEU A 314 1.59 -3.73 -16.21
C LEU A 314 1.45 -2.48 -17.09
N ASN A 315 2.22 -2.40 -18.18
CA ASN A 315 2.12 -1.30 -19.13
C ASN A 315 0.76 -1.29 -19.85
N ALA A 316 0.19 -2.44 -20.17
CA ALA A 316 -1.16 -2.53 -20.73
C ALA A 316 -2.21 -2.04 -19.73
N THR A 317 -2.13 -2.42 -18.45
CA THR A 317 -3.00 -1.93 -17.39
C THR A 317 -2.88 -0.41 -17.22
N LYS A 318 -1.64 0.10 -17.16
CA LYS A 318 -1.35 1.55 -17.11
C LYS A 318 -1.95 2.29 -18.31
N ALA A 319 -1.73 1.76 -19.53
CA ALA A 319 -2.21 2.38 -20.77
C ALA A 319 -3.74 2.46 -20.83
N MET A 320 -4.45 1.45 -20.31
CA MET A 320 -5.91 1.49 -20.25
C MET A 320 -6.41 2.60 -19.33
N LEU A 321 -5.83 2.75 -18.15
CA LEU A 321 -6.23 3.79 -17.19
C LEU A 321 -5.87 5.19 -17.72
N THR A 322 -4.65 5.36 -18.24
CA THR A 322 -4.15 6.66 -18.72
C THR A 322 -4.62 7.06 -20.12
N GLY A 323 -5.20 6.15 -20.88
CA GLY A 323 -5.74 6.35 -22.23
C GLY A 323 -7.27 6.35 -22.26
N PRO A 324 -7.90 5.23 -22.62
CA PRO A 324 -9.35 5.20 -22.85
C PRO A 324 -10.17 5.56 -21.59
N VAL A 325 -9.77 5.11 -20.39
CA VAL A 325 -10.48 5.45 -19.14
C VAL A 325 -10.39 6.95 -18.86
N SER A 326 -9.20 7.53 -18.92
CA SER A 326 -8.98 8.98 -18.77
C SER A 326 -9.79 9.80 -19.78
N ALA A 327 -9.84 9.36 -21.04
CA ALA A 327 -10.58 10.03 -22.10
C ALA A 327 -12.09 9.99 -21.84
N ALA A 328 -12.63 8.82 -21.45
CA ALA A 328 -14.05 8.65 -21.16
C ALA A 328 -14.51 9.53 -19.97
N LEU A 329 -13.64 9.74 -19.00
CA LEU A 329 -13.92 10.52 -17.80
C LEU A 329 -13.48 12.00 -17.92
N SER A 330 -12.98 12.43 -19.10
CA SER A 330 -12.47 13.78 -19.33
C SER A 330 -11.44 14.26 -18.29
N VAL A 331 -10.61 13.32 -17.80
CA VAL A 331 -9.58 13.63 -16.80
C VAL A 331 -8.48 14.47 -17.42
N VAL A 332 -8.28 15.68 -16.91
CA VAL A 332 -7.16 16.54 -17.31
C VAL A 332 -5.91 16.01 -16.64
N ARG A 333 -4.93 15.54 -17.42
CA ARG A 333 -3.60 15.23 -16.89
C ARG A 333 -2.98 16.53 -16.37
N GLY A 334 -2.83 16.64 -15.05
CA GLY A 334 -2.00 17.68 -14.47
C GLY A 334 -0.55 17.52 -14.96
N PHE A 335 0.15 18.62 -15.21
CA PHE A 335 1.61 18.59 -15.41
C PHE A 335 2.24 17.98 -14.14
N ASN A 336 2.86 16.81 -14.26
CA ASN A 336 3.68 16.28 -13.19
C ASN A 336 4.88 17.18 -12.97
N SER A 337 5.21 17.47 -11.71
CA SER A 337 6.45 18.15 -11.32
C SER A 337 7.73 17.41 -11.73
N SER A 338 7.61 16.23 -12.34
CA SER A 338 8.71 15.45 -12.92
C SER A 338 8.96 15.70 -14.42
N ASP A 339 8.15 16.54 -15.08
CA ASP A 339 8.35 16.90 -16.49
C ASP A 339 9.21 18.17 -16.66
N GLY A 340 9.78 18.67 -15.59
CA GLY A 340 10.69 19.81 -15.55
C GLY A 340 12.12 19.37 -15.21
N ASP A 341 12.99 19.35 -16.24
CA ASP A 341 14.46 19.22 -16.29
C ASP A 341 15.03 17.81 -16.33
#